data_8dfd279b70fc5cb1967d64f043f62a56
#
_entry.id   8dfd279b70fc5cb1967d64f043f62a56
#
_cell.length_a   1.000
_cell.length_b   1.000
_cell.length_c   1.000
_cell.angle_alpha   90.00
_cell.angle_beta   90.00
_cell.angle_gamma   90.00
#
_symmetry.space_group_name_H-M   'P 1'
#
loop_
_entity.id
_entity.type
_entity.pdbx_description
1 polymer ?
#
loop_
_entity_poly.entity_id
_entity_poly.type
_entity_poly.pdbx_seq_one_letter_code
_entity_poly.pdbx_strand_id
1 'polypeptide(L)'
;MSKMTKKPQPPKTDATHMPLNLNLSATALIEIEAAADATGAPALPRFHMVAYTGTPMRVSGWRYPVILDLAGLAVPSQARPIRFGHDPLSGVGHTDAIRVEQGQLVATGVVSRDTPAAREVVVSSKNGFPWQASVGASVDEFEFVKDGQKVMVNGSQYNGPLNVVRKATL
;
A
#
# COMPACT_ATOMS: atom_id res chain seq x y z
N MET A 1 -4.39 -42.93 44.46
CA MET A 1 -4.24 -41.47 44.27
C MET A 1 -3.68 -41.23 42.90
N SER A 2 -4.54 -40.90 41.94
CA SER A 2 -4.15 -40.69 40.53
C SER A 2 -3.83 -39.21 40.34
N LYS A 3 -2.59 -38.90 39.92
CA LYS A 3 -2.15 -37.55 39.57
C LYS A 3 -2.68 -37.22 38.18
N MET A 4 -3.67 -36.34 38.08
CA MET A 4 -4.12 -35.74 36.83
C MET A 4 -3.02 -34.79 36.33
N THR A 5 -2.36 -35.15 35.26
CA THR A 5 -1.43 -34.26 34.51
C THR A 5 -2.25 -33.23 33.75
N LYS A 6 -2.08 -31.97 34.13
CA LYS A 6 -2.70 -30.82 33.49
C LYS A 6 -2.11 -30.65 32.10
N LYS A 7 -2.93 -30.77 31.03
CA LYS A 7 -2.56 -30.57 29.64
C LYS A 7 -2.06 -29.11 29.45
N PRO A 8 -0.91 -28.86 28.79
CA PRO A 8 -0.43 -27.49 28.57
C PRO A 8 -1.44 -26.72 27.72
N GLN A 9 -1.85 -25.58 28.23
CA GLN A 9 -2.70 -24.63 27.53
C GLN A 9 -1.88 -23.99 26.43
N PRO A 10 -2.39 -23.86 25.18
CA PRO A 10 -1.65 -23.17 24.12
C PRO A 10 -1.43 -21.70 24.53
N PRO A 11 -0.29 -21.10 24.14
CA PRO A 11 0.00 -19.72 24.48
C PRO A 11 -1.11 -18.82 23.90
N LYS A 12 -1.70 -18.01 24.78
CA LYS A 12 -2.61 -16.95 24.38
C LYS A 12 -1.81 -16.00 23.47
N THR A 13 -2.18 -15.93 22.21
CA THR A 13 -1.68 -14.93 21.28
C THR A 13 -2.14 -13.58 21.79
N ASP A 14 -1.21 -12.75 22.26
CA ASP A 14 -1.49 -11.36 22.59
C ASP A 14 -1.87 -10.61 21.31
N ALA A 15 -3.16 -10.57 21.02
CA ALA A 15 -3.75 -9.81 19.93
C ALA A 15 -3.86 -8.31 20.24
N THR A 16 -3.18 -7.84 21.29
CA THR A 16 -3.59 -6.61 22.00
C THR A 16 -2.94 -5.32 21.50
N HIS A 17 -2.00 -5.33 20.55
CA HIS A 17 -1.38 -4.07 20.06
C HIS A 17 -0.88 -4.20 18.62
N MET A 18 -1.78 -4.47 17.68
CA MET A 18 -1.45 -4.34 16.27
C MET A 18 -1.84 -2.93 15.77
N PRO A 19 -0.97 -2.24 15.01
CA PRO A 19 -1.32 -0.95 14.44
C PRO A 19 -2.54 -1.10 13.52
N LEU A 20 -3.57 -0.29 13.76
CA LEU A 20 -4.78 -0.26 12.92
C LEU A 20 -4.52 0.35 11.53
N ASN A 21 -3.33 0.91 11.31
CA ASN A 21 -2.95 1.54 10.05
C ASN A 21 -1.70 0.86 9.46
N LEU A 22 -1.76 0.60 8.16
CA LEU A 22 -0.65 0.13 7.35
C LEU A 22 -0.15 1.25 6.45
N ASN A 23 1.15 1.55 6.51
CA ASN A 23 1.83 2.31 5.48
C ASN A 23 2.61 1.33 4.61
N LEU A 24 2.13 1.11 3.40
CA LEU A 24 2.69 0.19 2.44
C LEU A 24 3.55 0.99 1.48
N SER A 25 4.86 0.71 1.43
CA SER A 25 5.77 1.35 0.49
C SER A 25 6.04 0.42 -0.70
N ALA A 26 5.93 0.96 -1.90
CA ALA A 26 6.38 0.29 -3.11
C ALA A 26 7.71 0.92 -3.57
N THR A 27 8.66 0.09 -3.95
CA THR A 27 9.91 0.53 -4.60
C THR A 27 9.74 0.78 -6.10
N ALA A 28 8.50 0.78 -6.59
CA ALA A 28 8.21 1.02 -8.00
C ALA A 28 8.24 2.52 -8.32
N LEU A 29 8.80 2.83 -9.48
CA LEU A 29 8.89 4.21 -9.97
C LEU A 29 7.52 4.79 -10.27
N ILE A 30 7.39 6.08 -10.04
CA ILE A 30 6.27 6.90 -10.48
C ILE A 30 6.67 7.50 -11.83
N GLU A 31 5.88 7.21 -12.86
CA GLU A 31 6.01 7.86 -14.15
C GLU A 31 5.11 9.10 -14.19
N ILE A 32 5.69 10.26 -14.50
CA ILE A 32 4.94 11.51 -14.64
C ILE A 32 5.15 12.04 -16.06
N GLU A 33 4.07 12.09 -16.82
CA GLU A 33 4.06 12.59 -18.18
C GLU A 33 3.54 14.03 -18.21
N ALA A 34 4.24 14.90 -18.96
CA ALA A 34 3.70 16.20 -19.32
C ALA A 34 2.56 15.96 -20.32
N ALA A 35 1.33 16.28 -19.94
CA ALA A 35 0.21 16.16 -20.85
C ALA A 35 0.01 17.48 -21.62
N ALA A 36 -0.11 17.38 -22.96
CA ALA A 36 -0.82 18.35 -23.78
C ALA A 36 -2.21 17.74 -24.08
N ASP A 37 -3.24 18.57 -24.08
CA ASP A 37 -4.55 18.11 -24.55
C ASP A 37 -4.57 17.95 -26.08
N ALA A 38 -5.66 17.42 -26.63
CA ALA A 38 -5.80 17.21 -28.09
C ALA A 38 -5.74 18.52 -28.90
N THR A 39 -5.80 19.68 -28.25
CA THR A 39 -5.73 21.02 -28.88
C THR A 39 -4.33 21.66 -28.73
N GLY A 40 -3.38 20.99 -28.04
CA GLY A 40 -2.04 21.51 -27.76
C GLY A 40 -1.99 22.49 -26.58
N ALA A 41 -3.09 22.68 -25.84
CA ALA A 41 -3.08 23.49 -24.63
C ALA A 41 -2.36 22.75 -23.48
N PRO A 42 -1.73 23.49 -22.53
CA PRO A 42 -1.11 22.86 -21.36
C PRO A 42 -2.14 22.10 -20.54
N ALA A 43 -2.05 20.78 -20.54
CA ALA A 43 -2.84 19.93 -19.66
C ALA A 43 -2.11 19.67 -18.34
N LEU A 44 -2.85 19.28 -17.31
CA LEU A 44 -2.25 18.90 -16.04
C LEU A 44 -1.34 17.68 -16.21
N PRO A 45 -0.13 17.67 -15.64
CA PRO A 45 0.74 16.51 -15.68
C PRO A 45 0.02 15.27 -15.14
N ARG A 46 0.10 14.16 -15.87
CA ARG A 46 -0.49 12.87 -15.46
C ARG A 46 0.59 12.00 -14.83
N PHE A 47 0.16 11.15 -13.91
CA PHE A 47 1.04 10.15 -13.34
C PHE A 47 0.44 8.74 -13.48
N HIS A 48 1.34 7.76 -13.57
CA HIS A 48 1.09 6.35 -13.41
C HIS A 48 2.03 5.82 -12.34
N MET A 49 1.51 5.07 -11.37
CA MET A 49 2.33 4.51 -10.30
C MET A 49 1.86 3.13 -9.89
N VAL A 50 2.81 2.26 -9.54
CA VAL A 50 2.53 1.06 -8.75
C VAL A 50 2.56 1.49 -7.29
N ALA A 51 1.40 1.53 -6.66
CA ALA A 51 1.25 1.97 -5.28
C ALA A 51 1.59 0.86 -4.27
N TYR A 52 1.42 -0.42 -4.67
CA TYR A 52 1.83 -1.59 -3.90
C TYR A 52 2.11 -2.77 -4.84
N THR A 53 3.24 -3.45 -4.62
CA THR A 53 3.72 -4.54 -5.50
C THR A 53 3.05 -5.89 -5.24
N GLY A 54 2.16 -5.99 -4.24
CA GLY A 54 1.51 -7.25 -3.88
C GLY A 54 2.38 -8.25 -3.09
N THR A 55 3.60 -7.84 -2.70
CA THR A 55 4.60 -8.72 -2.07
C THR A 55 4.75 -8.43 -0.57
N PRO A 56 5.38 -9.35 0.21
CA PRO A 56 5.64 -9.12 1.62
C PRO A 56 6.53 -7.89 1.84
N MET A 57 6.22 -7.10 2.85
CA MET A 57 7.01 -5.95 3.23
C MET A 57 7.18 -5.85 4.73
N ARG A 58 8.22 -5.16 5.17
CA ARG A 58 8.41 -4.79 6.56
C ARG A 58 7.66 -3.51 6.87
N VAL A 59 6.77 -3.57 7.87
CA VAL A 59 5.95 -2.43 8.30
C VAL A 59 6.26 -2.13 9.76
N SER A 60 6.44 -0.85 10.09
CA SER A 60 6.69 -0.43 11.47
C SER A 60 5.54 -0.88 12.39
N GLY A 61 5.88 -1.38 13.57
CA GLY A 61 4.92 -1.92 14.54
C GLY A 61 4.52 -3.38 14.29
N TRP A 62 4.92 -4.00 13.19
CA TRP A 62 4.67 -5.42 12.91
C TRP A 62 5.94 -6.24 13.11
N ARG A 63 5.83 -7.31 13.92
CA ARG A 63 6.97 -8.21 14.20
C ARG A 63 7.44 -8.98 12.97
N TYR A 64 6.50 -9.43 12.15
CA TYR A 64 6.74 -10.23 10.94
C TYR A 64 6.36 -9.45 9.69
N PRO A 65 6.88 -9.82 8.50
CA PRO A 65 6.48 -9.22 7.26
C PRO A 65 4.96 -9.24 7.08
N VAL A 66 4.43 -8.26 6.37
CA VAL A 66 3.00 -8.10 6.09
C VAL A 66 2.76 -8.18 4.60
N ILE A 67 1.73 -8.90 4.19
CA ILE A 67 1.19 -8.88 2.83
C ILE A 67 -0.24 -8.35 2.93
N LEU A 68 -0.59 -7.37 2.09
CA LEU A 68 -1.97 -6.98 1.88
C LEU A 68 -2.58 -7.86 0.79
N ASP A 69 -3.64 -8.57 1.12
CA ASP A 69 -4.46 -9.30 0.15
C ASP A 69 -5.33 -8.28 -0.63
N LEU A 70 -4.95 -8.05 -1.88
CA LEU A 70 -5.61 -7.06 -2.73
C LEU A 70 -7.06 -7.43 -3.07
N ALA A 71 -7.44 -8.71 -2.95
CA ALA A 71 -8.82 -9.14 -3.13
C ALA A 71 -9.74 -8.63 -2.01
N GLY A 72 -9.19 -8.35 -0.83
CA GLY A 72 -9.93 -7.81 0.31
C GLY A 72 -9.73 -6.31 0.54
N LEU A 73 -9.10 -5.59 -0.40
CA LEU A 73 -8.91 -4.15 -0.29
C LEU A 73 -10.15 -3.39 -0.77
N ALA A 74 -10.80 -2.69 0.15
CA ALA A 74 -11.87 -1.75 -0.19
C ALA A 74 -11.28 -0.39 -0.63
N VAL A 75 -11.73 0.11 -1.78
CA VAL A 75 -11.39 1.44 -2.31
C VAL A 75 -12.68 2.26 -2.38
N PRO A 76 -13.05 3.01 -1.32
CA PRO A 76 -14.33 3.72 -1.24
C PRO A 76 -14.48 4.82 -2.29
N SER A 77 -13.37 5.38 -2.78
CA SER A 77 -13.36 6.40 -3.81
C SER A 77 -12.15 6.23 -4.72
N GLN A 78 -12.36 6.40 -6.02
CA GLN A 78 -11.28 6.43 -7.01
C GLN A 78 -10.50 7.76 -6.96
N ALA A 79 -11.15 8.85 -6.55
CA ALA A 79 -10.53 10.17 -6.39
C ALA A 79 -9.92 10.29 -4.98
N ARG A 80 -8.66 9.86 -4.85
CA ARG A 80 -7.90 9.93 -3.59
C ARG A 80 -6.82 11.01 -3.67
N PRO A 81 -6.62 11.82 -2.62
CA PRO A 81 -5.55 12.82 -2.61
C PRO A 81 -4.19 12.15 -2.60
N ILE A 82 -3.28 12.66 -3.44
CA ILE A 82 -1.85 12.33 -3.42
C ILE A 82 -1.15 13.39 -2.58
N ARG A 83 -0.30 12.93 -1.66
CA ARG A 83 0.39 13.76 -0.68
C ARG A 83 1.89 13.53 -0.74
N PHE A 84 2.65 14.60 -0.58
CA PHE A 84 4.10 14.52 -0.43
C PHE A 84 4.45 14.09 1.00
N GLY A 85 5.22 13.00 1.14
CA GLY A 85 5.67 12.51 2.44
C GLY A 85 4.55 12.16 3.44
N HIS A 86 3.35 11.79 2.95
CA HIS A 86 2.15 11.55 3.79
C HIS A 86 1.66 12.76 4.58
N ASP A 87 2.19 13.95 4.32
CA ASP A 87 1.75 15.17 4.97
C ASP A 87 0.37 15.59 4.43
N PRO A 88 -0.67 15.69 5.27
CA PRO A 88 -2.01 16.09 4.84
C PRO A 88 -2.07 17.52 4.29
N LEU A 89 -1.10 18.39 4.62
CA LEU A 89 -1.02 19.77 4.14
C LEU A 89 -0.25 19.88 2.82
N SER A 90 0.52 18.86 2.44
CA SER A 90 1.36 18.85 1.23
C SER A 90 0.70 18.05 0.10
N GLY A 91 -0.48 18.50 -0.33
CA GLY A 91 -1.21 17.90 -1.46
C GLY A 91 -0.49 18.16 -2.78
N VAL A 92 -0.33 17.11 -3.60
CA VAL A 92 0.28 17.16 -4.94
C VAL A 92 -0.80 17.09 -6.03
N GLY A 93 -1.76 16.19 -5.87
CA GLY A 93 -2.79 15.95 -6.85
C GLY A 93 -3.81 14.93 -6.34
N HIS A 94 -4.44 14.22 -7.27
CA HIS A 94 -5.38 13.16 -6.94
C HIS A 94 -5.37 12.04 -7.98
N THR A 95 -5.80 10.87 -7.56
CA THR A 95 -6.02 9.73 -8.45
C THR A 95 -7.35 9.88 -9.19
N ASP A 96 -7.42 9.40 -10.41
CA ASP A 96 -8.65 9.22 -11.18
C ASP A 96 -9.05 7.74 -11.31
N ALA A 97 -8.09 6.83 -11.18
CA ALA A 97 -8.35 5.41 -11.11
C ALA A 97 -7.35 4.69 -10.18
N ILE A 98 -7.87 3.70 -9.44
CA ILE A 98 -7.11 2.77 -8.61
C ILE A 98 -7.59 1.36 -8.97
N ARG A 99 -6.66 0.48 -9.39
CA ARG A 99 -6.99 -0.86 -9.89
C ARG A 99 -6.01 -1.89 -9.37
N VAL A 100 -6.48 -3.12 -9.29
CA VAL A 100 -5.60 -4.28 -9.07
C VAL A 100 -5.29 -4.89 -10.43
N GLU A 101 -4.02 -4.87 -10.80
CA GLU A 101 -3.53 -5.41 -12.07
C GLU A 101 -2.35 -6.34 -11.81
N GLN A 102 -2.41 -7.56 -12.30
CA GLN A 102 -1.34 -8.58 -12.17
C GLN A 102 -0.83 -8.76 -10.72
N GLY A 103 -1.74 -8.70 -9.73
CA GLY A 103 -1.38 -8.82 -8.32
C GLY A 103 -0.74 -7.58 -7.69
N GLN A 104 -0.77 -6.45 -8.37
CA GLN A 104 -0.27 -5.15 -7.90
C GLN A 104 -1.42 -4.14 -7.76
N LEU A 105 -1.25 -3.16 -6.89
CA LEU A 105 -2.14 -2.01 -6.80
C LEU A 105 -1.56 -0.88 -7.66
N VAL A 106 -2.25 -0.54 -8.73
CA VAL A 106 -1.86 0.50 -9.68
C VAL A 106 -2.79 1.70 -9.52
N ALA A 107 -2.25 2.89 -9.59
CA ALA A 107 -3.00 4.13 -9.57
C ALA A 107 -2.57 5.07 -10.69
N THR A 108 -3.55 5.72 -11.32
CA THR A 108 -3.36 6.82 -12.27
C THR A 108 -4.04 8.08 -11.75
N GLY A 109 -3.61 9.24 -12.24
CA GLY A 109 -4.19 10.50 -11.84
C GLY A 109 -3.47 11.70 -12.41
N VAL A 110 -3.71 12.85 -11.79
CA VAL A 110 -3.17 14.14 -12.23
C VAL A 110 -2.50 14.90 -11.08
N VAL A 111 -1.44 15.63 -11.40
CA VAL A 111 -0.85 16.64 -10.51
C VAL A 111 -1.71 17.88 -10.63
N SER A 112 -2.71 18.00 -9.76
CA SER A 112 -3.77 19.03 -9.87
C SER A 112 -3.61 20.20 -8.89
N ARG A 113 -2.57 20.17 -8.05
CA ARG A 113 -2.29 21.24 -7.10
C ARG A 113 -1.14 22.13 -7.59
N ASP A 114 -1.26 23.43 -7.34
CA ASP A 114 -0.18 24.40 -7.55
C ASP A 114 0.49 24.74 -6.20
N THR A 115 1.18 23.75 -5.63
CA THR A 115 1.94 23.87 -4.37
C THR A 115 3.44 23.72 -4.64
N PRO A 116 4.32 24.18 -3.73
CA PRO A 116 5.75 23.93 -3.88
C PRO A 116 6.07 22.44 -4.02
N ALA A 117 5.40 21.55 -3.24
CA ALA A 117 5.57 20.12 -3.32
C ALA A 117 5.14 19.55 -4.69
N ALA A 118 4.04 20.02 -5.26
CA ALA A 118 3.57 19.58 -6.58
C ALA A 118 4.54 20.00 -7.69
N ARG A 119 5.04 21.23 -7.64
CA ARG A 119 6.05 21.73 -8.59
C ARG A 119 7.36 20.95 -8.48
N GLU A 120 7.82 20.68 -7.25
CA GLU A 120 9.01 19.86 -6.98
C GLU A 120 8.87 18.47 -7.61
N VAL A 121 7.75 17.78 -7.37
CA VAL A 121 7.50 16.45 -7.93
C VAL A 121 7.58 16.45 -9.45
N VAL A 122 6.95 17.42 -10.12
CA VAL A 122 6.95 17.52 -11.59
C VAL A 122 8.34 17.85 -12.14
N VAL A 123 9.04 18.80 -11.54
CA VAL A 123 10.38 19.21 -12.00
C VAL A 123 11.39 18.10 -11.79
N SER A 124 11.40 17.49 -10.62
CA SER A 124 12.35 16.41 -10.29
C SER A 124 12.09 15.15 -11.12
N SER A 125 10.82 14.83 -11.45
CA SER A 125 10.52 13.72 -12.37
C SER A 125 11.11 13.93 -13.75
N LYS A 126 11.04 15.15 -14.30
CA LYS A 126 11.67 15.48 -15.58
C LYS A 126 13.19 15.30 -15.56
N ASN A 127 13.79 15.46 -14.39
CA ASN A 127 15.21 15.24 -14.15
C ASN A 127 15.58 13.79 -13.83
N GLY A 128 14.61 12.86 -13.89
CA GLY A 128 14.82 11.43 -13.62
C GLY A 128 14.90 11.08 -12.13
N PHE A 129 14.43 11.94 -11.22
CA PHE A 129 14.41 11.61 -9.80
C PHE A 129 13.47 10.40 -9.55
N PRO A 130 13.94 9.34 -8.87
CA PRO A 130 13.19 8.09 -8.71
C PRO A 130 12.15 8.20 -7.59
N TRP A 131 11.06 8.89 -7.84
CA TRP A 131 9.95 8.98 -6.90
C TRP A 131 9.37 7.60 -6.59
N GLN A 132 8.99 7.40 -5.35
CA GLN A 132 8.35 6.18 -4.87
C GLN A 132 6.97 6.48 -4.31
N ALA A 133 6.04 5.56 -4.52
CA ALA A 133 4.71 5.61 -3.95
C ALA A 133 4.62 4.80 -2.67
N SER A 134 3.73 5.22 -1.78
CA SER A 134 3.27 4.41 -0.66
C SER A 134 1.78 4.61 -0.43
N VAL A 135 1.14 3.59 0.13
CA VAL A 135 -0.29 3.55 0.37
C VAL A 135 -0.53 3.47 1.87
N GLY A 136 -1.42 4.32 2.37
CA GLY A 136 -1.98 4.19 3.71
C GLY A 136 -3.32 3.47 3.66
N ALA A 137 -3.50 2.42 4.46
CA ALA A 137 -4.75 1.70 4.59
C ALA A 137 -5.04 1.38 6.06
N SER A 138 -6.32 1.37 6.45
CA SER A 138 -6.76 0.81 7.72
C SER A 138 -6.84 -0.70 7.62
N VAL A 139 -6.46 -1.41 8.69
CA VAL A 139 -6.55 -2.86 8.78
C VAL A 139 -7.86 -3.24 9.44
N ASP A 140 -8.70 -3.99 8.72
CA ASP A 140 -10.00 -4.45 9.23
C ASP A 140 -9.91 -5.92 9.70
N GLU A 141 -9.12 -6.75 8.98
CA GLU A 141 -8.95 -8.17 9.33
C GLU A 141 -7.57 -8.66 8.89
N PHE A 142 -6.88 -9.40 9.73
CA PHE A 142 -5.62 -10.04 9.37
C PHE A 142 -5.50 -11.44 9.99
N GLU A 143 -4.62 -12.27 9.43
CA GLU A 143 -4.24 -13.57 9.95
C GLU A 143 -2.73 -13.72 10.05
N PHE A 144 -2.27 -14.51 10.99
CA PHE A 144 -0.86 -14.87 11.13
C PHE A 144 -0.61 -16.26 10.54
N VAL A 145 0.24 -16.32 9.54
CA VAL A 145 0.74 -17.56 8.94
C VAL A 145 1.98 -18.00 9.71
N LYS A 146 1.92 -19.15 10.37
CA LYS A 146 2.98 -19.68 11.22
C LYS A 146 4.15 -20.20 10.38
N ASP A 147 5.30 -20.33 11.02
CA ASP A 147 6.44 -21.01 10.42
C ASP A 147 6.08 -22.42 9.91
N GLY A 148 6.58 -22.78 8.74
CA GLY A 148 6.27 -24.03 8.05
C GLY A 148 4.90 -24.07 7.35
N GLN A 149 4.04 -23.08 7.54
CA GLN A 149 2.77 -22.97 6.81
C GLN A 149 2.95 -22.18 5.51
N LYS A 150 2.11 -22.47 4.51
CA LYS A 150 2.05 -21.81 3.23
C LYS A 150 0.73 -21.12 3.01
N VAL A 151 0.75 -20.00 2.29
CA VAL A 151 -0.44 -19.23 1.95
C VAL A 151 -0.36 -18.70 0.53
N MET A 152 -1.48 -18.66 -0.17
CA MET A 152 -1.61 -18.02 -1.48
C MET A 152 -2.19 -16.62 -1.30
N VAL A 153 -1.49 -15.59 -1.81
CA VAL A 153 -1.94 -14.19 -1.77
C VAL A 153 -1.50 -13.52 -3.07
N ASN A 154 -2.34 -12.70 -3.67
CA ASN A 154 -2.06 -11.93 -4.89
C ASN A 154 -1.46 -12.76 -6.04
N GLY A 155 -1.90 -14.03 -6.16
CA GLY A 155 -1.43 -14.94 -7.20
C GLY A 155 -0.10 -15.64 -6.92
N SER A 156 0.54 -15.40 -5.77
CA SER A 156 1.84 -15.99 -5.39
C SER A 156 1.75 -16.78 -4.08
N GLN A 157 2.61 -17.80 -3.94
CA GLN A 157 2.71 -18.61 -2.73
C GLN A 157 3.81 -18.07 -1.82
N TYR A 158 3.50 -17.88 -0.54
CA TYR A 158 4.42 -17.42 0.49
C TYR A 158 4.51 -18.42 1.65
N ASN A 159 5.67 -18.42 2.33
CA ASN A 159 5.89 -19.23 3.52
C ASN A 159 5.88 -18.33 4.76
N GLY A 160 5.26 -18.82 5.85
CA GLY A 160 5.38 -18.17 7.16
C GLY A 160 6.81 -18.20 7.73
N PRO A 161 7.09 -17.40 8.77
CA PRO A 161 6.12 -16.59 9.51
C PRO A 161 5.87 -15.21 8.86
N LEU A 162 4.61 -14.88 8.62
CA LEU A 162 4.18 -13.58 8.08
C LEU A 162 2.72 -13.27 8.47
N ASN A 163 2.32 -12.03 8.32
CA ASN A 163 0.94 -11.60 8.50
C ASN A 163 0.30 -11.35 7.13
N VAL A 164 -0.93 -11.80 6.95
CA VAL A 164 -1.75 -11.49 5.78
C VAL A 164 -2.90 -10.61 6.23
N VAL A 165 -2.94 -9.38 5.73
CA VAL A 165 -4.10 -8.50 5.92
C VAL A 165 -5.15 -8.90 4.90
N ARG A 166 -6.22 -9.52 5.38
CA ARG A 166 -7.30 -10.07 4.53
C ARG A 166 -8.33 -9.03 4.15
N LYS A 167 -8.56 -8.03 5.02
CA LYS A 167 -9.43 -6.90 4.72
C LYS A 167 -8.78 -5.60 5.16
N ALA A 168 -8.83 -4.62 4.30
CA ALA A 168 -8.35 -3.27 4.54
C ALA A 168 -9.18 -2.25 3.76
N THR A 169 -9.16 -1.01 4.22
CA THR A 169 -9.80 0.11 3.55
C THR A 169 -8.76 1.19 3.24
N LEU A 170 -8.70 1.62 1.98
CA LEU A 170 -7.79 2.66 1.48
C LEU A 170 -8.26 4.06 1.89
#